data_a667cc2334107f75c1fd529c0a6c4f86
#
_entry.id   a667cc2334107f75c1fd529c0a6c4f86
#
_cell.length_a   1.000
_cell.length_b   1.000
_cell.length_c   1.000
_cell.angle_alpha   90.00
_cell.angle_beta   90.00
_cell.angle_gamma   90.00
#
_symmetry.space_group_name_H-M   'P 1'
#
loop_
_entity.id
_entity.type
_entity.pdbx_description
1 polymer ?
#
loop_
_entity_poly.entity_id
_entity_poly.type
_entity_poly.pdbx_seq_one_letter_code
_entity_poly.pdbx_strand_id
1 'polypeptide(L)'
;MTTDTAKDPITVSHWGAYRVAASNGRVIGITPFEYDPEPSPMIQAMPDIVHADCRIDRPMIRKSWLENGPGSNTDKRGTDPFVAVPWDEALDRVAAELDRVRNEHGNDAFFASSGWASAGAFHSAGTQLKRFFNDICGFVDQVTNDSLGSASVIV
;
A
#
# COMPACT_ATOMS: atom_id res chain seq x y z
N MET A 1 30.22 12.97 -16.25
CA MET A 1 29.74 11.67 -16.72
C MET A 1 28.25 11.83 -16.98
N THR A 2 27.86 11.94 -18.23
CA THR A 2 26.45 11.92 -18.63
C THR A 2 26.00 10.47 -18.52
N THR A 3 25.27 10.16 -17.44
CA THR A 3 24.58 8.89 -17.31
C THR A 3 23.52 8.83 -18.42
N ASP A 4 23.59 7.81 -19.27
CA ASP A 4 22.58 7.54 -20.29
C ASP A 4 21.27 7.10 -19.57
N THR A 5 20.48 8.10 -19.15
CA THR A 5 19.24 7.90 -18.42
C THR A 5 18.16 7.19 -19.25
N ALA A 6 18.36 7.05 -20.57
CA ALA A 6 17.42 6.37 -21.45
C ALA A 6 17.26 4.86 -21.15
N LYS A 7 18.20 4.28 -20.42
CA LYS A 7 18.18 2.87 -20.02
C LYS A 7 17.55 2.61 -18.64
N ASP A 8 17.30 3.66 -17.85
CA ASP A 8 16.71 3.50 -16.55
C ASP A 8 15.25 3.03 -16.66
N PRO A 9 14.78 2.13 -15.79
CA PRO A 9 13.41 1.64 -15.84
C PRO A 9 12.41 2.77 -15.62
N ILE A 10 11.31 2.70 -16.37
CA ILE A 10 10.18 3.62 -16.21
C ILE A 10 9.26 3.07 -15.12
N THR A 11 8.82 3.95 -14.25
CA THR A 11 7.74 3.68 -13.29
C THR A 11 6.69 4.77 -13.37
N VAL A 12 5.52 4.49 -12.80
CA VAL A 12 4.39 5.41 -12.78
C VAL A 12 3.90 5.56 -11.34
N SER A 13 3.64 6.79 -10.94
CA SER A 13 3.04 7.12 -9.65
C SER A 13 1.85 8.05 -9.86
N HIS A 14 1.26 8.48 -8.75
CA HIS A 14 0.23 9.53 -8.79
C HIS A 14 0.72 10.86 -9.41
N TRP A 15 2.01 11.10 -9.36
CA TRP A 15 2.66 12.33 -9.84
C TRP A 15 3.14 12.26 -11.28
N GLY A 16 2.87 11.18 -12.00
CA GLY A 16 3.25 10.99 -13.38
C GLY A 16 4.21 9.82 -13.61
N ALA A 17 4.72 9.73 -14.83
CA ALA A 17 5.70 8.75 -15.26
C ALA A 17 7.12 9.33 -15.14
N TYR A 18 8.08 8.49 -14.77
CA TYR A 18 9.46 8.89 -14.62
C TYR A 18 10.41 7.70 -14.70
N ARG A 19 11.69 7.98 -14.97
CA ARG A 19 12.78 7.01 -14.96
C ARG A 19 13.46 7.04 -13.61
N VAL A 20 13.86 5.87 -13.12
CA VAL A 20 14.47 5.72 -11.79
C VAL A 20 15.89 5.18 -11.95
N ALA A 21 16.86 5.98 -11.57
CA ALA A 21 18.23 5.56 -11.42
C ALA A 21 18.42 4.92 -10.04
N ALA A 22 18.95 3.70 -10.01
CA ALA A 22 19.23 2.98 -8.77
C ALA A 22 20.66 2.46 -8.75
N SER A 23 21.29 2.47 -7.59
CA SER A 23 22.63 1.90 -7.38
C SER A 23 22.70 1.27 -5.98
N ASN A 24 23.25 0.06 -5.92
CA ASN A 24 23.41 -0.69 -4.66
C ASN A 24 22.12 -0.75 -3.80
N GLY A 25 20.98 -0.99 -4.46
CA GLY A 25 19.68 -1.08 -3.77
C GLY A 25 19.08 0.27 -3.32
N ARG A 26 19.66 1.39 -3.71
CA ARG A 26 19.15 2.73 -3.41
C ARG A 26 18.72 3.46 -4.67
N VAL A 27 17.61 4.16 -4.59
CA VAL A 27 17.22 5.15 -5.60
C VAL A 27 18.15 6.36 -5.43
N ILE A 28 18.88 6.68 -6.49
CA ILE A 28 19.87 7.77 -6.48
C ILE A 28 19.46 8.97 -7.34
N GLY A 29 18.41 8.81 -8.14
CA GLY A 29 17.93 9.90 -8.98
C GLY A 29 16.64 9.54 -9.70
N ILE A 30 15.92 10.58 -10.09
CA ILE A 30 14.69 10.47 -10.87
C ILE A 30 14.74 11.48 -12.01
N THR A 31 14.39 10.99 -13.20
CA THR A 31 14.28 11.83 -14.39
C THR A 31 12.84 11.77 -14.90
N PRO A 32 12.16 12.89 -15.14
CA PRO A 32 10.85 12.91 -15.75
C PRO A 32 10.81 12.11 -17.06
N PHE A 33 9.65 11.54 -17.37
CA PHE A 33 9.45 10.87 -18.64
C PHE A 33 9.56 11.87 -19.79
N GLU A 34 10.27 11.52 -20.82
CA GLU A 34 10.65 12.41 -21.92
C GLU A 34 9.49 12.98 -22.74
N TYR A 35 8.33 12.34 -22.68
CA TYR A 35 7.12 12.80 -23.36
C TYR A 35 6.12 13.51 -22.42
N ASP A 36 6.49 13.74 -21.18
CA ASP A 36 5.69 14.54 -20.27
C ASP A 36 6.06 16.02 -20.44
N PRO A 37 5.16 16.84 -21.02
CA PRO A 37 5.46 18.25 -21.29
C PRO A 37 5.51 19.12 -20.03
N GLU A 38 4.90 18.65 -18.93
CA GLU A 38 4.80 19.40 -17.67
C GLU A 38 4.91 18.47 -16.46
N PRO A 39 6.09 17.87 -16.22
CA PRO A 39 6.26 16.91 -15.15
C PRO A 39 6.08 17.56 -13.77
N SER A 40 5.37 16.84 -12.90
CA SER A 40 5.17 17.31 -11.53
C SER A 40 6.50 17.44 -10.79
N PRO A 41 6.77 18.57 -10.11
CA PRO A 41 7.98 18.72 -9.30
C PRO A 41 8.02 17.77 -8.11
N MET A 42 6.88 17.21 -7.69
CA MET A 42 6.78 16.27 -6.58
C MET A 42 7.58 14.99 -6.79
N ILE A 43 7.83 14.58 -8.03
CA ILE A 43 8.63 13.40 -8.32
C ILE A 43 10.08 13.51 -7.81
N GLN A 44 10.60 14.73 -7.69
CA GLN A 44 11.97 14.96 -7.22
C GLN A 44 12.17 14.60 -5.72
N ALA A 45 11.10 14.52 -4.94
CA ALA A 45 11.15 14.11 -3.55
C ALA A 45 11.19 12.57 -3.38
N MET A 46 10.97 11.80 -4.44
CA MET A 46 10.85 10.34 -4.35
C MET A 46 12.12 9.63 -3.80
N PRO A 47 13.35 10.00 -4.17
CA PRO A 47 14.54 9.37 -3.59
C PRO A 47 14.59 9.51 -2.07
N ASP A 48 14.25 10.69 -1.55
CA ASP A 48 14.26 10.95 -0.11
C ASP A 48 13.12 10.21 0.60
N ILE A 49 11.92 10.22 0.01
CA ILE A 49 10.74 9.52 0.57
C ILE A 49 10.97 8.01 0.64
N VAL A 50 11.52 7.42 -0.42
CA VAL A 50 11.76 5.96 -0.48
C VAL A 50 12.73 5.49 0.59
N HIS A 51 13.68 6.35 0.98
CA HIS A 51 14.72 6.02 1.96
C HIS A 51 14.60 6.78 3.29
N ALA A 52 13.45 7.43 3.52
CA ALA A 52 13.21 8.16 4.78
C ALA A 52 13.14 7.22 5.98
N ASP A 53 13.69 7.66 7.11
CA ASP A 53 13.72 6.88 8.36
C ASP A 53 12.31 6.58 8.92
N CYS A 54 11.33 7.40 8.58
CA CYS A 54 9.93 7.18 8.98
C CYS A 54 9.21 6.14 8.12
N ARG A 55 9.84 5.65 7.04
CA ARG A 55 9.25 4.63 6.18
C ARG A 55 9.32 3.26 6.84
N ILE A 56 8.19 2.55 6.85
CA ILE A 56 8.14 1.14 7.25
C ILE A 56 8.75 0.30 6.12
N ASP A 57 9.89 -0.30 6.37
CA ASP A 57 10.69 -1.08 5.40
C ASP A 57 10.50 -2.60 5.53
N ARG A 58 9.80 -3.04 6.57
CA ARG A 58 9.53 -4.45 6.88
C ARG A 58 8.21 -4.62 7.61
N PRO A 59 7.65 -5.84 7.67
CA PRO A 59 6.43 -6.09 8.44
C PRO A 59 6.61 -5.71 9.91
N MET A 60 5.61 -5.00 10.43
CA MET A 60 5.58 -4.54 11.82
C MET A 60 4.26 -4.97 12.45
N ILE A 61 4.32 -5.65 13.59
CA ILE A 61 3.13 -6.10 14.32
C ILE A 61 3.14 -5.45 15.71
N ARG A 62 1.97 -5.06 16.22
CA ARG A 62 1.86 -4.53 17.59
C ARG A 62 2.29 -5.59 18.59
N LYS A 63 3.09 -5.18 19.56
CA LYS A 63 3.64 -6.06 20.59
C LYS A 63 2.54 -6.81 21.34
N SER A 64 1.52 -6.11 21.77
CA SER A 64 0.40 -6.73 22.51
C SER A 64 -0.33 -7.80 21.69
N TRP A 65 -0.43 -7.61 20.38
CA TRP A 65 -1.04 -8.60 19.50
C TRP A 65 -0.17 -9.86 19.35
N LEU A 66 1.16 -9.68 19.25
CA LEU A 66 2.11 -10.80 19.22
C LEU A 66 2.03 -11.66 20.49
N GLU A 67 1.84 -11.02 21.65
CA GLU A 67 1.83 -11.69 22.95
C GLU A 67 0.48 -12.33 23.28
N ASN A 68 -0.63 -11.71 22.90
CA ASN A 68 -1.96 -12.06 23.42
C ASN A 68 -3.01 -12.36 22.31
N GLY A 69 -2.65 -12.15 21.04
CA GLY A 69 -3.54 -12.39 19.90
C GLY A 69 -4.62 -11.32 19.68
N PRO A 70 -5.65 -11.68 18.90
CA PRO A 70 -6.74 -10.76 18.52
C PRO A 70 -7.48 -10.16 19.72
N GLY A 71 -7.87 -8.89 19.59
CA GLY A 71 -8.60 -8.16 20.64
C GLY A 71 -7.74 -7.62 21.78
N SER A 72 -6.43 -7.91 21.78
CA SER A 72 -5.53 -7.48 22.86
C SER A 72 -5.28 -5.97 22.83
N ASN A 73 -5.38 -5.34 24.02
CA ASN A 73 -5.01 -3.93 24.26
C ASN A 73 -5.51 -2.94 23.20
N THR A 74 -6.78 -3.02 22.82
CA THR A 74 -7.39 -2.13 21.82
C THR A 74 -7.42 -0.67 22.30
N ASP A 75 -7.45 -0.44 23.60
CA ASP A 75 -7.35 0.86 24.26
C ASP A 75 -5.98 1.54 24.08
N LYS A 76 -4.94 0.76 23.83
CA LYS A 76 -3.57 1.25 23.55
C LYS A 76 -3.26 1.45 22.09
N ARG A 77 -4.25 1.45 21.23
CA ARG A 77 -4.04 1.70 19.80
C ARG A 77 -3.38 3.08 19.61
N GLY A 78 -2.24 3.08 18.92
CA GLY A 78 -1.41 4.28 18.69
C GLY A 78 -0.26 4.47 19.70
N THR A 79 -0.29 3.80 20.85
CA THR A 79 0.79 3.84 21.86
C THR A 79 1.47 2.50 22.11
N ASP A 80 0.84 1.40 21.69
CA ASP A 80 1.40 0.06 21.75
C ASP A 80 2.58 -0.05 20.76
N PRO A 81 3.77 -0.43 21.19
CA PRO A 81 4.93 -0.47 20.31
C PRO A 81 4.79 -1.52 19.22
N PHE A 82 5.36 -1.23 18.07
CA PHE A 82 5.46 -2.17 16.97
C PHE A 82 6.77 -2.94 17.03
N VAL A 83 6.72 -4.22 16.70
CA VAL A 83 7.85 -5.14 16.62
C VAL A 83 8.03 -5.58 15.18
N ALA A 84 9.24 -5.49 14.68
CA ALA A 84 9.60 -6.00 13.36
C ALA A 84 9.59 -7.52 13.34
N VAL A 85 9.00 -8.11 12.33
CA VAL A 85 8.97 -9.56 12.12
C VAL A 85 9.40 -9.90 10.69
N PRO A 86 9.93 -11.11 10.44
CA PRO A 86 10.17 -11.58 9.08
C PRO A 86 8.88 -11.67 8.25
N TRP A 87 9.01 -11.56 6.93
CA TRP A 87 7.87 -11.67 6.02
C TRP A 87 7.12 -12.99 6.16
N ASP A 88 7.83 -14.11 6.26
CA ASP A 88 7.20 -15.43 6.39
C ASP A 88 6.34 -15.50 7.66
N GLU A 89 6.86 -15.04 8.79
CA GLU A 89 6.08 -14.97 10.03
C GLU A 89 4.85 -14.06 9.91
N ALA A 90 5.00 -12.89 9.27
CA ALA A 90 3.88 -11.98 9.07
C ALA A 90 2.77 -12.60 8.21
N LEU A 91 3.16 -13.26 7.11
CA LEU A 91 2.23 -13.91 6.19
C LEU A 91 1.52 -15.09 6.86
N ASP A 92 2.24 -15.93 7.60
CA ASP A 92 1.65 -17.06 8.33
C ASP A 92 0.62 -16.59 9.35
N ARG A 93 0.91 -15.52 10.10
CA ARG A 93 -0.03 -14.94 11.07
C ARG A 93 -1.26 -14.34 10.40
N VAL A 94 -1.09 -13.63 9.29
CA VAL A 94 -2.22 -13.08 8.52
C VAL A 94 -3.08 -14.20 7.96
N ALA A 95 -2.48 -15.24 7.38
CA ALA A 95 -3.22 -16.38 6.85
C ALA A 95 -4.00 -17.11 7.95
N ALA A 96 -3.37 -17.37 9.08
CA ALA A 96 -4.03 -18.04 10.22
C ALA A 96 -5.22 -17.22 10.76
N GLU A 97 -5.09 -15.89 10.84
CA GLU A 97 -6.18 -15.03 11.32
C GLU A 97 -7.32 -14.93 10.30
N LEU A 98 -7.02 -14.86 9.01
CA LEU A 98 -8.05 -14.92 7.97
C LEU A 98 -8.80 -16.24 7.99
N ASP A 99 -8.10 -17.36 8.13
CA ASP A 99 -8.72 -18.67 8.27
C ASP A 99 -9.58 -18.77 9.53
N ARG A 100 -9.11 -18.27 10.66
CA ARG A 100 -9.88 -18.21 11.90
C ARG A 100 -11.19 -17.45 11.71
N VAL A 101 -11.10 -16.21 11.21
CA VAL A 101 -12.29 -15.36 10.99
C VAL A 101 -13.27 -16.01 10.03
N ARG A 102 -12.78 -16.58 8.93
CA ARG A 102 -13.63 -17.28 7.96
C ARG A 102 -14.36 -18.47 8.58
N ASN A 103 -13.66 -19.28 9.37
CA ASN A 103 -14.21 -20.49 9.98
C ASN A 103 -15.19 -20.18 11.12
N GLU A 104 -14.93 -19.15 11.91
CA GLU A 104 -15.76 -18.78 13.06
C GLU A 104 -16.95 -17.90 12.68
N HIS A 105 -16.80 -17.03 11.69
CA HIS A 105 -17.75 -15.96 11.39
C HIS A 105 -18.23 -15.91 9.93
N GLY A 106 -17.60 -16.66 9.03
CA GLY A 106 -17.89 -16.63 7.60
C GLY A 106 -17.26 -15.45 6.86
N ASN A 107 -17.44 -15.43 5.55
CA ASN A 107 -16.85 -14.38 4.69
C ASN A 107 -17.51 -13.01 4.87
N ASP A 108 -18.72 -12.94 5.37
CA ASP A 108 -19.43 -11.68 5.68
C ASP A 108 -18.76 -10.89 6.82
N ALA A 109 -17.87 -11.53 7.58
CA ALA A 109 -17.05 -10.86 8.58
C ALA A 109 -15.86 -10.08 8.00
N PHE A 110 -15.52 -10.29 6.72
CA PHE A 110 -14.49 -9.51 6.05
C PHE A 110 -15.10 -8.26 5.43
N PHE A 111 -14.66 -7.10 5.89
CA PHE A 111 -14.92 -5.83 5.22
C PHE A 111 -13.63 -5.32 4.61
N ALA A 112 -13.60 -5.17 3.28
CA ALA A 112 -12.43 -4.72 2.57
C ALA A 112 -12.65 -3.36 1.93
N SER A 113 -11.90 -2.37 2.39
CA SER A 113 -11.85 -1.03 1.81
C SER A 113 -10.41 -0.63 1.59
N SER A 114 -10.15 0.10 0.52
CA SER A 114 -8.81 0.57 0.21
C SER A 114 -8.75 2.08 0.11
N GLY A 115 -7.57 2.61 0.34
CA GLY A 115 -7.29 4.02 0.09
C GLY A 115 -7.29 4.35 -1.41
N TRP A 116 -7.27 5.63 -1.68
CA TRP A 116 -7.35 6.20 -3.00
C TRP A 116 -6.01 6.23 -3.72
N ALA A 117 -6.09 6.34 -5.03
CA ALA A 117 -5.04 6.68 -6.00
C ALA A 117 -3.91 5.67 -6.18
N SER A 118 -3.82 5.21 -7.37
CA SER A 118 -2.69 4.46 -7.88
C SER A 118 -2.66 4.49 -9.39
N ALA A 119 -1.53 4.21 -9.96
CA ALA A 119 -1.36 4.17 -11.40
C ALA A 119 -1.60 2.74 -11.91
N GLY A 120 -2.69 2.59 -12.65
CA GLY A 120 -3.05 1.33 -13.32
C GLY A 120 -3.49 0.21 -12.38
N ALA A 121 -3.83 -0.95 -12.96
CA ALA A 121 -4.41 -2.08 -12.25
C ALA A 121 -3.45 -2.75 -11.26
N PHE A 122 -2.17 -2.86 -11.62
CA PHE A 122 -1.17 -3.54 -10.79
C PHE A 122 -0.73 -2.72 -9.57
N HIS A 123 -0.86 -1.41 -9.64
CA HIS A 123 -0.52 -0.51 -8.53
C HIS A 123 -1.76 -0.05 -7.76
N SER A 124 -2.93 -0.61 -8.07
CA SER A 124 -4.16 -0.30 -7.37
C SER A 124 -4.35 -1.21 -6.18
N ALA A 125 -4.21 -0.67 -4.98
CA ALA A 125 -4.47 -1.40 -3.74
C ALA A 125 -5.89 -1.97 -3.71
N GLY A 126 -6.89 -1.20 -4.15
CA GLY A 126 -8.28 -1.64 -4.21
C GLY A 126 -8.51 -2.83 -5.14
N THR A 127 -7.95 -2.77 -6.35
CA THR A 127 -8.08 -3.87 -7.31
C THR A 127 -7.42 -5.15 -6.81
N GLN A 128 -6.22 -5.05 -6.24
CA GLN A 128 -5.50 -6.22 -5.70
C GLN A 128 -6.18 -6.78 -4.46
N LEU A 129 -6.67 -5.92 -3.57
CA LEU A 129 -7.40 -6.34 -2.37
C LEU A 129 -8.69 -7.09 -2.72
N LYS A 130 -9.49 -6.56 -3.65
CA LYS A 130 -10.72 -7.21 -4.12
C LYS A 130 -10.43 -8.55 -4.80
N ARG A 131 -9.38 -8.60 -5.63
CA ARG A 131 -8.94 -9.86 -6.22
C ARG A 131 -8.60 -10.90 -5.17
N PHE A 132 -7.77 -10.55 -4.19
CA PHE A 132 -7.38 -11.44 -3.10
C PHE A 132 -8.60 -11.98 -2.34
N PHE A 133 -9.53 -11.12 -1.93
CA PHE A 133 -10.71 -11.57 -1.19
C PHE A 133 -11.68 -12.40 -2.04
N ASN A 134 -11.78 -12.13 -3.35
CA ASN A 134 -12.56 -12.98 -4.24
C ASN A 134 -11.96 -14.39 -4.38
N ASP A 135 -10.63 -14.50 -4.39
CA ASP A 135 -9.94 -15.79 -4.45
C ASP A 135 -10.17 -16.64 -3.17
N ILE A 136 -10.50 -16.00 -2.03
CA ILE A 136 -10.85 -16.69 -0.77
C ILE A 136 -12.35 -16.70 -0.47
N CYS A 137 -13.18 -16.69 -1.49
CA CYS A 137 -14.65 -16.83 -1.44
C CYS A 137 -15.46 -15.58 -1.08
N GLY A 138 -14.90 -14.38 -1.18
CA GLY A 138 -15.65 -13.13 -1.10
C GLY A 138 -15.51 -12.36 0.21
N PHE A 139 -16.15 -11.19 0.24
CA PHE A 139 -16.08 -10.22 1.33
C PHE A 139 -17.23 -9.21 1.21
N VAL A 140 -17.44 -8.41 2.25
CA VAL A 140 -18.34 -7.26 2.20
C VAL A 140 -17.60 -6.08 1.56
N ASP A 141 -18.08 -5.62 0.41
CA ASP A 141 -17.50 -4.51 -0.32
C ASP A 141 -18.17 -3.18 0.07
N GLN A 142 -17.46 -2.11 -0.17
CA GLN A 142 -17.96 -0.76 -0.04
C GLN A 142 -18.59 -0.30 -1.36
N VAL A 143 -19.83 0.13 -1.32
CA VAL A 143 -20.46 0.87 -2.41
C VAL A 143 -20.25 2.35 -2.13
N THR A 144 -19.43 3.01 -2.94
CA THR A 144 -19.16 4.43 -2.81
C THR A 144 -19.83 5.22 -3.93
N ASN A 145 -20.29 6.41 -3.59
CA ASN A 145 -20.88 7.36 -4.52
C ASN A 145 -20.31 8.77 -4.30
N ASP A 146 -19.04 8.84 -3.92
CA ASP A 146 -18.44 10.06 -3.41
C ASP A 146 -18.53 11.24 -4.39
N SER A 147 -18.19 11.02 -5.65
CA SER A 147 -18.21 12.08 -6.66
C SER A 147 -19.62 12.43 -7.14
N LEU A 148 -20.47 11.44 -7.31
CA LEU A 148 -21.88 11.67 -7.73
C LEU A 148 -22.69 12.28 -6.58
N GLY A 149 -22.46 11.85 -5.35
CA GLY A 149 -23.07 12.43 -4.17
C GLY A 149 -22.69 13.88 -3.98
N SER A 150 -21.43 14.23 -4.19
CA SER A 150 -20.96 15.62 -4.14
C SER A 150 -21.58 16.46 -5.25
N ALA A 151 -21.66 15.96 -6.47
CA ALA A 151 -22.26 16.66 -7.59
C ALA A 151 -23.76 16.95 -7.34
N SER A 152 -24.49 16.04 -6.72
CA SER A 152 -25.92 16.23 -6.44
C SER A 152 -26.21 17.26 -5.32
N VAL A 153 -25.20 17.63 -4.54
CA VAL A 153 -25.33 18.67 -3.48
C VAL A 153 -24.97 20.06 -4.01
N ILE A 154 -24.22 20.15 -5.10
CA ILE A 154 -23.74 21.42 -5.66
C ILE A 154 -24.71 22.01 -6.71
N VAL A 155 -25.69 21.24 -7.17
CA VAL A 155 -26.68 21.64 -8.19
C VAL A 155 -27.91 22.30 -7.58
#